data_a69ae83ae37e62ceecf91af5800bb01a
#
_entry.id   a69ae83ae37e62ceecf91af5800bb01a
#
_cell.length_a   1.000
_cell.length_b   1.000
_cell.length_c   1.000
_cell.angle_alpha   90.00
_cell.angle_beta   90.00
_cell.angle_gamma   90.00
#
_symmetry.space_group_name_H-M   'P 1'
#
loop_
_entity.id
_entity.type
_entity.pdbx_description
1 polymer ?
#
loop_
_entity_poly.entity_id
_entity_poly.type
_entity_poly.pdbx_seq_one_letter_code
_entity_poly.pdbx_strand_id
1 'polypeptide(L)'
;MIGTRTLLVNPPLVGGVGFTRQGRCQEREDVLGTTKPPFTLALLAALLRDRGHTVRLVDLTATRMSVDQLIQMLDTDGFAPTLILFPSTTPTLDADVAAMGRLKARYAAPMFCFGPHASTTPMAAMERATDVDGMFVGEPEDGALALAALGSLDELDTIPSLTYRRGSTIVPHRARGSYAGFLDAPQPAWDLLDISRYSLPLVDRPYLMVETSRGCPYSCDFCVAPIHQGHKFRERSAKALVDEIERCHRELGVDFFYLWGDTVTLNVKSFSAFCDELIARNLPIQWFGNARADNLTDPAFVRRLRRAGCWMLALGVETESEEVRKEMVKRLERQKIQLAFRNLRDAGIKSFAFFIFGYPGETVASMAQTVEYAIELDPDFANFYPAVPYPGTALYDKCLREGLLSPETADWSKMEYSYYLLKGNGLDEQIVMEAINRAKRRFFLRPAYLARHAGDVAKLATTKWHVAWHVASRMLLGAKVTDARP
;
A
#
# COMPACT_ATOMS: atom_id res chain seq x y z
N MET A 1 15.00 -29.80 2.61
CA MET A 1 14.01 -28.69 2.47
C MET A 1 14.77 -27.40 2.15
N ILE A 2 14.35 -26.67 1.13
CA ILE A 2 14.99 -25.44 0.67
C ILE A 2 14.91 -24.34 1.72
N GLY A 3 13.77 -24.18 2.39
CA GLY A 3 13.48 -23.07 3.28
C GLY A 3 13.86 -23.26 4.75
N THR A 4 14.79 -24.16 5.10
CA THR A 4 15.14 -24.40 6.51
C THR A 4 15.59 -23.14 7.25
N ARG A 5 16.29 -22.21 6.57
CA ARG A 5 16.66 -20.87 7.05
C ARG A 5 16.19 -19.84 6.04
N THR A 6 15.03 -19.26 6.28
CA THR A 6 14.41 -18.29 5.36
C THR A 6 14.72 -16.86 5.79
N LEU A 7 15.25 -16.06 4.89
CA LEU A 7 15.44 -14.63 5.03
C LEU A 7 14.29 -13.89 4.31
N LEU A 8 13.52 -13.14 5.06
CA LEU A 8 12.47 -12.26 4.58
C LEU A 8 12.97 -10.82 4.63
N VAL A 9 13.01 -10.13 3.51
CA VAL A 9 13.59 -8.78 3.44
C VAL A 9 12.59 -7.81 2.83
N ASN A 10 12.25 -6.74 3.54
CA ASN A 10 11.70 -5.55 2.90
C ASN A 10 12.87 -4.75 2.33
N PRO A 11 12.97 -4.57 0.99
CA PRO A 11 14.13 -3.97 0.34
C PRO A 11 14.45 -2.54 0.83
N PRO A 12 15.68 -2.05 0.58
CA PRO A 12 16.12 -0.76 1.07
C PRO A 12 15.43 0.41 0.37
N LEU A 13 15.76 1.62 0.81
CA LEU A 13 15.35 2.87 0.17
C LEU A 13 15.83 2.90 -1.29
N VAL A 14 14.98 3.39 -2.18
CA VAL A 14 15.34 3.64 -3.59
C VAL A 14 15.64 5.13 -3.76
N GLY A 15 16.88 5.48 -4.11
CA GLY A 15 17.29 6.89 -4.19
C GLY A 15 17.06 7.68 -2.89
N GLY A 16 17.24 7.03 -1.73
CA GLY A 16 17.01 7.65 -0.41
C GLY A 16 15.54 7.75 0.01
N VAL A 17 14.61 7.14 -0.75
CA VAL A 17 13.16 7.22 -0.49
C VAL A 17 12.59 5.83 -0.22
N GLY A 18 11.73 5.73 0.81
CA GLY A 18 10.97 4.54 1.11
C GLY A 18 9.79 4.32 0.17
N PHE A 19 9.44 3.06 -0.04
CA PHE A 19 8.27 2.64 -0.79
C PHE A 19 7.46 1.61 -0.02
N THR A 20 6.14 1.71 -0.09
CA THR A 20 5.24 0.66 0.38
C THR A 20 5.19 -0.45 -0.66
N ARG A 21 5.63 -1.67 -0.28
CA ARG A 21 5.71 -2.82 -1.18
C ARG A 21 4.71 -3.92 -0.81
N GLN A 22 3.44 -3.54 -0.60
CA GLN A 22 2.42 -4.52 -0.21
C GLN A 22 1.01 -4.11 -0.62
N GLY A 23 0.14 -5.12 -0.82
CA GLY A 23 -1.23 -4.93 -1.26
C GLY A 23 -1.29 -4.22 -2.62
N ARG A 24 -2.27 -3.36 -2.80
CA ARG A 24 -2.40 -2.51 -4.00
C ARG A 24 -1.48 -1.29 -3.95
N CYS A 25 -0.90 -0.98 -2.79
CA CYS A 25 -0.12 0.23 -2.60
C CYS A 25 1.28 0.04 -3.16
N GLN A 26 1.64 0.91 -4.10
CA GLN A 26 2.96 1.04 -4.69
C GLN A 26 3.46 2.47 -4.44
N GLU A 27 3.09 2.98 -3.27
CA GLU A 27 3.27 4.37 -2.92
C GLU A 27 4.69 4.60 -2.43
N ARG A 28 5.27 5.67 -2.94
CA ARG A 28 6.40 6.32 -2.30
C ARG A 28 5.98 6.82 -0.91
N GLU A 29 6.86 6.72 0.07
CA GLU A 29 6.63 7.36 1.36
C GLU A 29 6.32 8.84 1.14
N ASP A 30 5.27 9.30 1.81
CA ASP A 30 4.85 10.68 1.72
C ASP A 30 5.86 11.64 2.36
N VAL A 31 5.59 12.93 2.24
CA VAL A 31 6.42 13.99 2.84
C VAL A 31 6.54 13.83 4.36
N LEU A 32 5.57 13.20 4.98
CA LEU A 32 5.56 12.95 6.42
C LEU A 32 6.46 11.77 6.82
N GLY A 33 6.94 10.96 5.84
CA GLY A 33 7.85 9.85 6.08
C GLY A 33 7.19 8.68 6.80
N THR A 34 5.93 8.40 6.49
CA THR A 34 5.18 7.30 7.08
C THR A 34 5.65 5.97 6.49
N THR A 35 6.41 5.21 7.25
CA THR A 35 6.79 3.84 6.89
C THR A 35 5.69 2.89 7.36
N LYS A 36 5.18 2.04 6.47
CA LYS A 36 4.16 1.04 6.80
C LYS A 36 4.84 -0.26 7.25
N PRO A 37 4.36 -0.93 8.33
CA PRO A 37 4.86 -2.23 8.71
C PRO A 37 4.74 -3.23 7.55
N PRO A 38 5.76 -4.08 7.30
CA PRO A 38 5.74 -5.03 6.18
C PRO A 38 4.86 -6.25 6.51
N PHE A 39 3.54 -6.05 6.50
CA PHE A 39 2.52 -7.01 6.97
C PHE A 39 2.68 -8.39 6.31
N THR A 40 2.77 -8.44 4.97
CA THR A 40 2.87 -9.73 4.25
C THR A 40 4.13 -10.50 4.67
N LEU A 41 5.27 -9.81 4.85
CA LEU A 41 6.49 -10.46 5.34
C LEU A 41 6.35 -10.96 6.78
N ALA A 42 5.70 -10.18 7.65
CA ALA A 42 5.47 -10.58 9.04
C ALA A 42 4.50 -11.78 9.11
N LEU A 43 3.48 -11.83 8.25
CA LEU A 43 2.58 -12.98 8.14
C LEU A 43 3.32 -14.23 7.62
N LEU A 44 4.12 -14.09 6.56
CA LEU A 44 4.95 -15.19 6.05
C LEU A 44 5.93 -15.71 7.12
N ALA A 45 6.51 -14.80 7.91
CA ALA A 45 7.38 -15.17 9.02
C ALA A 45 6.65 -16.04 10.06
N ALA A 46 5.44 -15.66 10.46
CA ALA A 46 4.61 -16.45 11.37
C ALA A 46 4.31 -17.84 10.80
N LEU A 47 3.83 -17.88 9.55
CA LEU A 47 3.45 -19.11 8.85
C LEU A 47 4.62 -20.09 8.68
N LEU A 48 5.81 -19.58 8.37
CA LEU A 48 7.03 -20.40 8.23
C LEU A 48 7.49 -20.91 9.59
N ARG A 49 7.46 -20.07 10.65
CA ARG A 49 7.82 -20.49 12.02
C ARG A 49 6.91 -21.59 12.53
N ASP A 50 5.61 -21.49 12.27
CA ASP A 50 4.62 -22.53 12.64
C ASP A 50 4.92 -23.89 12.01
N ARG A 51 5.65 -23.92 10.90
CA ARG A 51 6.13 -25.13 10.23
C ARG A 51 7.56 -25.54 10.60
N GLY A 52 8.15 -24.91 11.60
CA GLY A 52 9.46 -25.27 12.12
C GLY A 52 10.65 -24.71 11.32
N HIS A 53 10.44 -23.75 10.42
CA HIS A 53 11.52 -23.07 9.73
C HIS A 53 12.18 -22.00 10.62
N THR A 54 13.49 -21.85 10.50
CA THR A 54 14.21 -20.71 11.10
C THR A 54 14.04 -19.48 10.22
N VAL A 55 13.51 -18.41 10.76
CA VAL A 55 13.17 -17.21 10.00
C VAL A 55 13.91 -15.98 10.51
N ARG A 56 14.49 -15.20 9.61
CA ARG A 56 14.91 -13.82 9.84
C ARG A 56 14.00 -12.90 9.03
N LEU A 57 13.47 -11.87 9.68
CA LEU A 57 12.73 -10.79 9.03
C LEU A 57 13.47 -9.48 9.23
N VAL A 58 13.82 -8.79 8.14
CA VAL A 58 14.53 -7.51 8.20
C VAL A 58 13.84 -6.48 7.30
N ASP A 59 13.48 -5.35 7.87
CA ASP A 59 12.94 -4.20 7.13
C ASP A 59 14.06 -3.17 6.89
N LEU A 60 14.68 -3.20 5.70
CA LEU A 60 15.74 -2.27 5.33
C LEU A 60 15.20 -0.85 5.08
N THR A 61 13.93 -0.71 4.72
CA THR A 61 13.28 0.60 4.57
C THR A 61 13.14 1.28 5.93
N ALA A 62 12.57 0.60 6.94
CA ALA A 62 12.35 1.17 8.27
C ALA A 62 13.65 1.37 9.06
N THR A 63 14.61 0.45 8.94
CA THR A 63 15.92 0.55 9.60
C THR A 63 16.89 1.49 8.90
N ARG A 64 16.61 1.86 7.63
CA ARG A 64 17.53 2.61 6.75
C ARG A 64 18.88 1.90 6.57
N MET A 65 18.91 0.60 6.76
CA MET A 65 20.09 -0.23 6.62
C MET A 65 20.38 -0.50 5.16
N SER A 66 21.66 -0.48 4.77
CA SER A 66 22.10 -0.92 3.46
C SER A 66 22.18 -2.46 3.39
N VAL A 67 22.23 -2.99 2.17
CA VAL A 67 22.42 -4.44 1.96
C VAL A 67 23.76 -4.92 2.53
N ASP A 68 24.83 -4.11 2.49
CA ASP A 68 26.12 -4.46 3.08
C ASP A 68 26.06 -4.60 4.59
N GLN A 69 25.33 -3.69 5.24
CA GLN A 69 25.09 -3.77 6.69
C GLN A 69 24.27 -5.01 7.04
N LEU A 70 23.27 -5.36 6.20
CA LEU A 70 22.51 -6.61 6.37
C LEU A 70 23.43 -7.83 6.24
N ILE A 71 24.28 -7.91 5.21
CA ILE A 71 25.23 -8.99 5.02
C ILE A 71 26.16 -9.11 6.24
N GLN A 72 26.73 -8.00 6.69
CA GLN A 72 27.58 -7.97 7.87
C GLN A 72 26.86 -8.48 9.14
N MET A 73 25.62 -8.07 9.33
CA MET A 73 24.77 -8.53 10.45
C MET A 73 24.54 -10.03 10.37
N LEU A 74 24.15 -10.55 9.20
CA LEU A 74 23.87 -11.98 9.00
C LEU A 74 25.13 -12.83 9.19
N ASP A 75 26.28 -12.38 8.69
CA ASP A 75 27.58 -13.06 8.85
C ASP A 75 28.03 -13.08 10.34
N THR A 76 27.82 -11.98 11.07
CA THR A 76 28.11 -11.87 12.51
C THR A 76 27.24 -12.81 13.33
N ASP A 77 25.94 -12.89 12.99
CA ASP A 77 24.97 -13.78 13.65
C ASP A 77 25.13 -15.26 13.24
N GLY A 78 25.97 -15.58 12.25
CA GLY A 78 26.10 -16.92 11.68
C GLY A 78 24.85 -17.39 10.93
N PHE A 79 24.02 -16.48 10.47
CA PHE A 79 22.80 -16.81 9.72
C PHE A 79 23.07 -16.82 8.22
N ALA A 80 23.30 -18.00 7.66
CA ALA A 80 23.37 -18.19 6.21
C ALA A 80 22.01 -18.63 5.66
N PRO A 81 21.25 -17.77 4.94
CA PRO A 81 19.93 -18.12 4.41
C PRO A 81 20.04 -19.23 3.36
N THR A 82 19.06 -20.13 3.35
CA THR A 82 18.85 -21.14 2.30
C THR A 82 17.69 -20.77 1.36
N LEU A 83 16.95 -19.70 1.68
CA LEU A 83 15.88 -19.14 0.86
C LEU A 83 15.77 -17.64 1.15
N ILE A 84 15.62 -16.81 0.12
CA ILE A 84 15.39 -15.36 0.24
C ILE A 84 14.06 -15.01 -0.39
N LEU A 85 13.18 -14.33 0.36
CA LEU A 85 11.89 -13.83 -0.12
C LEU A 85 11.81 -12.31 0.09
N PHE A 86 11.35 -11.59 -0.92
CA PHE A 86 11.20 -10.13 -0.84
C PHE A 86 10.01 -9.63 -1.66
N PRO A 87 9.32 -8.56 -1.23
CA PRO A 87 8.29 -7.90 -2.02
C PRO A 87 8.90 -6.89 -2.98
N SER A 88 8.22 -6.65 -4.12
CA SER A 88 8.55 -5.57 -5.03
C SER A 88 7.30 -4.94 -5.65
N THR A 89 7.48 -3.73 -6.18
CA THR A 89 6.41 -2.95 -6.83
C THR A 89 6.88 -2.49 -8.20
N THR A 90 5.97 -1.94 -9.00
CA THR A 90 6.32 -1.45 -10.33
C THR A 90 7.47 -0.43 -10.29
N PRO A 91 7.43 0.64 -9.47
CA PRO A 91 8.51 1.62 -9.48
C PRO A 91 9.82 1.16 -8.83
N THR A 92 9.83 0.03 -8.12
CA THR A 92 11.02 -0.39 -7.36
C THR A 92 11.69 -1.64 -7.88
N LEU A 93 11.08 -2.36 -8.85
CA LEU A 93 11.54 -3.69 -9.28
C LEU A 93 13.05 -3.75 -9.56
N ASP A 94 13.54 -2.88 -10.43
CA ASP A 94 14.95 -2.92 -10.86
C ASP A 94 15.91 -2.66 -9.69
N ALA A 95 15.57 -1.69 -8.84
CA ALA A 95 16.37 -1.37 -7.66
C ALA A 95 16.31 -2.48 -6.60
N ASP A 96 15.12 -3.06 -6.38
CA ASP A 96 14.95 -4.17 -5.44
C ASP A 96 15.71 -5.41 -5.89
N VAL A 97 15.63 -5.77 -7.17
CA VAL A 97 16.34 -6.91 -7.74
C VAL A 97 17.86 -6.71 -7.65
N ALA A 98 18.37 -5.52 -8.01
CA ALA A 98 19.78 -5.20 -7.90
C ALA A 98 20.28 -5.26 -6.44
N ALA A 99 19.48 -4.75 -5.50
CA ALA A 99 19.83 -4.80 -4.09
C ALA A 99 19.82 -6.25 -3.55
N MET A 100 18.80 -7.02 -3.85
CA MET A 100 18.67 -8.41 -3.37
C MET A 100 19.63 -9.36 -4.08
N GLY A 101 20.02 -9.10 -5.32
CA GLY A 101 21.03 -9.85 -6.07
C GLY A 101 22.39 -9.91 -5.34
N ARG A 102 22.72 -8.88 -4.55
CA ARG A 102 23.94 -8.88 -3.70
C ARG A 102 23.86 -9.92 -2.58
N LEU A 103 22.67 -10.16 -2.01
CA LEU A 103 22.47 -11.26 -1.04
C LEU A 103 22.62 -12.62 -1.72
N LYS A 104 22.02 -12.78 -2.91
CA LYS A 104 22.16 -14.02 -3.70
C LYS A 104 23.63 -14.31 -4.04
N ALA A 105 24.36 -13.30 -4.45
CA ALA A 105 25.81 -13.43 -4.75
C ALA A 105 26.62 -13.84 -3.51
N ARG A 106 26.27 -13.36 -2.31
CA ARG A 106 26.98 -13.70 -1.06
C ARG A 106 26.65 -15.09 -0.55
N TYR A 107 25.37 -15.52 -0.61
CA TYR A 107 24.90 -16.73 0.06
C TYR A 107 24.56 -17.88 -0.89
N ALA A 108 24.55 -17.66 -2.21
CA ALA A 108 24.11 -18.61 -3.24
C ALA A 108 22.70 -19.19 -2.97
N ALA A 109 21.86 -18.47 -2.23
CA ALA A 109 20.51 -18.89 -1.88
C ALA A 109 19.51 -18.55 -2.98
N PRO A 110 18.55 -19.43 -3.29
CA PRO A 110 17.49 -19.13 -4.23
C PRO A 110 16.66 -17.94 -3.73
N MET A 111 16.23 -17.11 -4.69
CA MET A 111 15.64 -15.81 -4.43
C MET A 111 14.32 -15.66 -5.18
N PHE A 112 13.25 -15.40 -4.43
CA PHE A 112 11.90 -15.27 -4.99
C PHE A 112 11.25 -13.95 -4.58
N CYS A 113 10.51 -13.38 -5.53
CA CYS A 113 9.83 -12.11 -5.37
C CYS A 113 8.31 -12.29 -5.35
N PHE A 114 7.62 -11.36 -4.71
CA PHE A 114 6.15 -11.27 -4.73
C PHE A 114 5.70 -9.81 -4.70
N GLY A 115 4.40 -9.58 -4.83
CA GLY A 115 3.81 -8.25 -4.71
C GLY A 115 2.97 -7.85 -5.91
N PRO A 116 2.50 -6.60 -5.95
CA PRO A 116 1.57 -6.16 -6.98
C PRO A 116 2.16 -6.24 -8.39
N HIS A 117 3.43 -5.89 -8.59
CA HIS A 117 4.05 -5.94 -9.91
C HIS A 117 4.23 -7.38 -10.42
N ALA A 118 4.72 -8.29 -9.58
CA ALA A 118 4.81 -9.71 -9.90
C ALA A 118 3.44 -10.31 -10.26
N SER A 119 2.36 -9.75 -9.70
CA SER A 119 0.99 -10.20 -9.97
C SER A 119 0.39 -9.65 -11.27
N THR A 120 0.84 -8.49 -11.72
CA THR A 120 0.29 -7.82 -12.91
C THR A 120 1.02 -8.20 -14.20
N THR A 121 2.35 -8.31 -14.17
CA THR A 121 3.19 -8.55 -15.36
C THR A 121 4.31 -9.55 -15.09
N PRO A 122 4.01 -10.79 -14.63
CA PRO A 122 5.03 -11.72 -14.15
C PRO A 122 6.07 -12.09 -15.21
N MET A 123 5.68 -12.26 -16.47
CA MET A 123 6.60 -12.64 -17.55
C MET A 123 7.60 -11.50 -17.83
N ALA A 124 7.12 -10.29 -18.10
CA ALA A 124 7.97 -9.13 -18.36
C ALA A 124 8.84 -8.76 -17.15
N ALA A 125 8.31 -8.93 -15.93
CA ALA A 125 9.08 -8.74 -14.71
C ALA A 125 10.21 -9.76 -14.58
N MET A 126 9.97 -11.04 -14.88
CA MET A 126 11.02 -12.09 -14.88
C MET A 126 12.07 -11.91 -15.97
N GLU A 127 11.70 -11.36 -17.13
CA GLU A 127 12.66 -11.02 -18.19
C GLU A 127 13.68 -9.96 -17.72
N ARG A 128 13.22 -8.95 -16.99
CA ARG A 128 14.09 -7.90 -16.41
C ARG A 128 14.87 -8.38 -15.19
N ALA A 129 14.24 -9.17 -14.33
CA ALA A 129 14.79 -9.62 -13.06
C ALA A 129 15.62 -10.91 -13.24
N THR A 130 16.78 -10.81 -13.88
CA THR A 130 17.61 -11.99 -14.23
C THR A 130 18.14 -12.74 -13.01
N ASP A 131 18.33 -12.07 -11.87
CA ASP A 131 18.82 -12.68 -10.64
C ASP A 131 17.73 -13.38 -9.82
N VAL A 132 16.44 -13.19 -10.18
CA VAL A 132 15.31 -13.79 -9.47
C VAL A 132 15.01 -15.18 -10.04
N ASP A 133 14.87 -16.18 -9.17
CA ASP A 133 14.56 -17.56 -9.56
C ASP A 133 13.07 -17.76 -9.85
N GLY A 134 12.20 -16.94 -9.23
CA GLY A 134 10.76 -16.94 -9.54
C GLY A 134 9.98 -15.84 -8.84
N MET A 135 8.75 -15.64 -9.30
CA MET A 135 7.82 -14.65 -8.78
C MET A 135 6.46 -15.27 -8.49
N PHE A 136 5.94 -15.02 -7.28
CA PHE A 136 4.57 -15.44 -6.92
C PHE A 136 3.55 -14.47 -7.52
N VAL A 137 2.56 -15.02 -8.19
CA VAL A 137 1.47 -14.30 -8.84
C VAL A 137 0.21 -14.38 -7.98
N GLY A 138 -0.28 -13.27 -7.49
CA GLY A 138 -1.35 -13.20 -6.49
C GLY A 138 -0.82 -13.24 -5.06
N GLU A 139 -1.55 -13.90 -4.17
CA GLU A 139 -1.19 -14.04 -2.77
C GLU A 139 -0.05 -15.07 -2.59
N PRO A 140 1.05 -14.70 -1.91
CA PRO A 140 2.25 -15.54 -1.90
C PRO A 140 2.25 -16.66 -0.86
N GLU A 141 1.35 -16.65 0.13
CA GLU A 141 1.48 -17.42 1.37
C GLU A 141 1.56 -18.93 1.10
N ASP A 142 0.55 -19.51 0.45
CA ASP A 142 0.53 -20.96 0.20
C ASP A 142 1.68 -21.39 -0.72
N GLY A 143 1.99 -20.55 -1.72
CA GLY A 143 3.12 -20.79 -2.62
C GLY A 143 4.48 -20.73 -1.91
N ALA A 144 4.69 -19.76 -1.02
CA ALA A 144 5.93 -19.61 -0.25
C ALA A 144 6.13 -20.75 0.75
N LEU A 145 5.04 -21.23 1.36
CA LEU A 145 5.07 -22.40 2.25
C LEU A 145 5.40 -23.68 1.48
N ALA A 146 4.79 -23.87 0.31
CA ALA A 146 5.11 -24.99 -0.57
C ALA A 146 6.58 -24.94 -1.00
N LEU A 147 7.06 -23.76 -1.44
CA LEU A 147 8.46 -23.56 -1.84
C LEU A 147 9.44 -23.90 -0.70
N ALA A 148 9.18 -23.44 0.51
CA ALA A 148 10.04 -23.69 1.66
C ALA A 148 10.13 -25.18 2.02
N ALA A 149 9.09 -25.96 1.72
CA ALA A 149 9.01 -27.40 1.97
C ALA A 149 9.68 -28.25 0.88
N LEU A 150 10.00 -27.69 -0.31
CA LEU A 150 10.62 -28.45 -1.41
C LEU A 150 11.98 -29.05 -1.03
N GLY A 151 12.26 -30.21 -1.57
CA GLY A 151 13.59 -30.86 -1.48
C GLY A 151 14.58 -30.30 -2.49
N SER A 152 14.11 -29.93 -3.68
CA SER A 152 14.92 -29.45 -4.80
C SER A 152 14.19 -28.34 -5.57
N LEU A 153 14.96 -27.45 -6.22
CA LEU A 153 14.43 -26.48 -7.17
C LEU A 153 13.89 -27.12 -8.47
N ASP A 154 14.16 -28.39 -8.71
CA ASP A 154 13.60 -29.12 -9.85
C ASP A 154 12.08 -29.32 -9.73
N GLU A 155 11.54 -29.20 -8.51
CA GLU A 155 10.13 -29.40 -8.17
C GLU A 155 9.29 -28.10 -8.23
N LEU A 156 9.84 -26.97 -8.73
CA LEU A 156 9.14 -25.67 -8.79
C LEU A 156 7.83 -25.72 -9.57
N ASP A 157 7.69 -26.65 -10.51
CA ASP A 157 6.45 -26.85 -11.26
C ASP A 157 5.28 -27.37 -10.41
N THR A 158 5.54 -27.84 -9.20
CA THR A 158 4.49 -28.23 -8.25
C THR A 158 3.75 -27.04 -7.64
N ILE A 159 4.28 -25.81 -7.77
CA ILE A 159 3.70 -24.58 -7.22
C ILE A 159 2.91 -23.84 -8.31
N PRO A 160 1.56 -23.89 -8.30
CA PRO A 160 0.76 -23.37 -9.40
C PRO A 160 0.83 -21.84 -9.57
N SER A 161 1.09 -21.10 -8.49
CA SER A 161 1.13 -19.62 -8.47
C SER A 161 2.51 -19.05 -8.80
N LEU A 162 3.49 -19.89 -9.13
CA LEU A 162 4.86 -19.46 -9.37
C LEU A 162 5.17 -19.34 -10.86
N THR A 163 5.61 -18.14 -11.29
CA THR A 163 6.35 -17.95 -12.53
C THR A 163 7.83 -18.07 -12.19
N TYR A 164 8.57 -18.96 -12.83
CA TYR A 164 9.93 -19.28 -12.42
C TYR A 164 10.90 -19.49 -13.59
N ARG A 165 12.19 -19.45 -13.30
CA ARG A 165 13.27 -19.68 -14.27
C ARG A 165 13.77 -21.12 -14.20
N ARG A 166 13.82 -21.78 -15.37
CA ARG A 166 14.45 -23.08 -15.55
C ARG A 166 15.53 -22.95 -16.63
N GLY A 167 16.79 -22.84 -16.22
CA GLY A 167 17.87 -22.45 -17.12
C GLY A 167 17.61 -21.07 -17.73
N SER A 168 17.61 -20.98 -19.06
CA SER A 168 17.30 -19.73 -19.79
C SER A 168 15.81 -19.50 -20.02
N THR A 169 14.94 -20.48 -19.71
CA THR A 169 13.51 -20.42 -20.00
C THR A 169 12.72 -19.91 -18.79
N ILE A 170 11.78 -19.01 -19.04
CA ILE A 170 10.81 -18.57 -18.02
C ILE A 170 9.54 -19.43 -18.19
N VAL A 171 9.18 -20.15 -17.14
CA VAL A 171 7.98 -20.98 -17.08
C VAL A 171 6.85 -20.19 -16.42
N PRO A 172 5.71 -19.95 -17.10
CA PRO A 172 4.63 -19.17 -16.56
C PRO A 172 3.88 -19.91 -15.44
N HIS A 173 3.28 -19.17 -14.51
CA HIS A 173 2.37 -19.70 -13.50
C HIS A 173 1.12 -20.33 -14.16
N ARG A 174 0.54 -21.32 -13.47
CA ARG A 174 -0.68 -22.04 -13.95
C ARG A 174 -1.95 -21.53 -13.29
N ALA A 175 -1.83 -20.94 -12.09
CA ALA A 175 -2.95 -20.35 -11.35
C ALA A 175 -2.45 -19.16 -10.53
N ARG A 176 -3.37 -18.27 -10.18
CA ARG A 176 -3.04 -17.20 -9.22
C ARG A 176 -3.08 -17.76 -7.80
N GLY A 177 -2.15 -17.30 -6.97
CA GLY A 177 -2.17 -17.60 -5.54
C GLY A 177 -3.39 -16.97 -4.87
N SER A 178 -3.98 -17.76 -3.97
CA SER A 178 -5.06 -17.32 -3.08
C SER A 178 -4.86 -18.06 -1.76
N TYR A 179 -4.54 -17.31 -0.71
CA TYR A 179 -4.22 -17.89 0.59
C TYR A 179 -5.46 -18.58 1.19
N ALA A 180 -5.44 -19.91 1.24
CA ALA A 180 -6.55 -20.72 1.72
C ALA A 180 -6.82 -20.52 3.22
N GLY A 181 -5.77 -20.32 4.01
CA GLY A 181 -5.84 -20.09 5.45
C GLY A 181 -6.20 -18.67 5.88
N PHE A 182 -6.58 -17.78 4.94
CA PHE A 182 -6.78 -16.36 5.25
C PHE A 182 -7.76 -16.08 6.39
N LEU A 183 -8.86 -16.83 6.48
CA LEU A 183 -9.91 -16.61 7.50
C LEU A 183 -9.39 -16.88 8.92
N ASP A 184 -8.48 -17.83 9.05
CA ASP A 184 -7.88 -18.29 10.29
C ASP A 184 -6.37 -17.96 10.34
N ALA A 185 -5.94 -16.94 9.61
CA ALA A 185 -4.54 -16.52 9.54
C ALA A 185 -3.98 -16.24 10.94
N PRO A 186 -2.76 -16.72 11.24
CA PRO A 186 -2.12 -16.42 12.51
C PRO A 186 -1.80 -14.93 12.63
N GLN A 187 -1.55 -14.48 13.84
CA GLN A 187 -1.01 -13.16 14.07
C GLN A 187 0.35 -13.04 13.36
N PRO A 188 0.59 -11.96 12.59
CA PRO A 188 1.90 -11.71 12.00
C PRO A 188 3.00 -11.66 13.06
N ALA A 189 4.21 -12.05 12.70
CA ALA A 189 5.37 -12.13 13.60
C ALA A 189 5.95 -10.73 13.90
N TRP A 190 5.16 -9.88 14.54
CA TRP A 190 5.53 -8.51 14.91
C TRP A 190 6.71 -8.45 15.87
N ASP A 191 6.92 -9.52 16.63
CA ASP A 191 8.06 -9.71 17.55
C ASP A 191 9.43 -9.69 16.85
N LEU A 192 9.47 -9.88 15.54
CA LEU A 192 10.68 -9.81 14.73
C LEU A 192 11.02 -8.38 14.25
N LEU A 193 10.19 -7.39 14.53
CA LEU A 193 10.32 -6.02 14.06
C LEU A 193 10.40 -5.02 15.22
N ASP A 194 11.15 -3.95 15.02
CA ASP A 194 11.13 -2.80 15.93
C ASP A 194 9.89 -1.93 15.62
N ILE A 195 8.81 -2.18 16.36
CA ILE A 195 7.49 -1.54 16.17
C ILE A 195 7.59 -0.01 16.33
N SER A 196 8.54 0.51 17.11
CA SER A 196 8.69 1.95 17.34
C SER A 196 9.01 2.73 16.06
N ARG A 197 9.47 2.05 15.01
CA ARG A 197 9.78 2.66 13.70
C ARG A 197 8.55 2.94 12.84
N TYR A 198 7.40 2.38 13.19
CA TYR A 198 6.16 2.51 12.41
C TYR A 198 5.20 3.46 13.12
N SER A 199 5.32 4.74 12.85
CA SER A 199 4.46 5.76 13.44
C SER A 199 3.86 6.71 12.42
N LEU A 200 2.65 7.19 12.68
CA LEU A 200 2.07 8.31 11.93
C LEU A 200 2.54 9.63 12.54
N PRO A 201 3.13 10.53 11.76
CA PRO A 201 3.72 11.77 12.25
C PRO A 201 2.77 12.66 13.07
N LEU A 202 1.47 12.66 12.73
CA LEU A 202 0.46 13.47 13.43
C LEU A 202 -0.01 12.82 14.74
N VAL A 203 0.10 11.49 14.85
CA VAL A 203 -0.36 10.74 16.03
C VAL A 203 0.77 10.54 17.02
N ASP A 204 2.00 10.40 16.53
CA ASP A 204 3.23 10.21 17.29
C ASP A 204 3.21 8.97 18.20
N ARG A 205 2.52 7.94 17.75
CA ARG A 205 2.42 6.63 18.38
C ARG A 205 2.70 5.54 17.36
N PRO A 206 3.32 4.43 17.77
CA PRO A 206 3.46 3.28 16.90
C PRO A 206 2.11 2.70 16.53
N TYR A 207 2.02 2.12 15.34
CA TYR A 207 0.83 1.41 14.89
C TYR A 207 1.18 0.08 14.25
N LEU A 208 0.25 -0.85 14.31
CA LEU A 208 0.31 -2.13 13.60
C LEU A 208 -0.82 -2.24 12.59
N MET A 209 -0.66 -3.18 11.69
CA MET A 209 -1.67 -3.50 10.68
C MET A 209 -2.44 -4.75 11.11
N VAL A 210 -3.76 -4.72 10.95
CA VAL A 210 -4.64 -5.88 11.09
C VAL A 210 -5.42 -6.04 9.80
N GLU A 211 -5.22 -7.16 9.12
CA GLU A 211 -5.86 -7.40 7.84
C GLU A 211 -7.30 -7.91 8.04
N THR A 212 -8.26 -7.12 7.59
CA THR A 212 -9.69 -7.41 7.77
C THR A 212 -10.28 -8.24 6.65
N SER A 213 -9.82 -7.98 5.43
CA SER A 213 -10.42 -8.55 4.21
C SER A 213 -9.44 -8.54 3.04
N ARG A 214 -9.66 -9.45 2.10
CA ARG A 214 -8.95 -9.54 0.82
C ARG A 214 -9.92 -9.63 -0.34
N GLY A 215 -9.48 -9.07 -1.49
CA GLY A 215 -10.24 -9.02 -2.73
C GLY A 215 -11.24 -7.88 -2.78
N CYS A 216 -11.48 -7.38 -3.98
CA CYS A 216 -12.37 -6.25 -4.21
C CYS A 216 -13.33 -6.55 -5.37
N PRO A 217 -14.66 -6.52 -5.16
CA PRO A 217 -15.63 -6.85 -6.21
C PRO A 217 -15.78 -5.74 -7.25
N TYR A 218 -15.17 -4.58 -7.02
CA TYR A 218 -15.21 -3.46 -7.96
C TYR A 218 -14.16 -3.61 -9.06
N SER A 219 -14.48 -3.06 -10.23
CA SER A 219 -13.62 -3.13 -11.43
C SER A 219 -13.11 -1.74 -11.83
N CYS A 220 -12.70 -0.91 -10.85
CA CYS A 220 -12.07 0.37 -11.17
C CYS A 220 -10.86 0.12 -12.06
N ASP A 221 -10.84 0.77 -13.23
CA ASP A 221 -9.92 0.44 -14.32
C ASP A 221 -8.43 0.75 -14.04
N PHE A 222 -8.17 1.67 -13.10
CA PHE A 222 -6.82 2.05 -12.64
C PHE A 222 -6.27 1.17 -11.52
N CYS A 223 -7.09 0.28 -10.93
CA CYS A 223 -6.78 -0.36 -9.66
C CYS A 223 -6.18 -1.76 -9.81
N VAL A 224 -5.05 -2.01 -9.18
CA VAL A 224 -4.37 -3.31 -9.17
C VAL A 224 -4.93 -4.30 -8.13
N ALA A 225 -5.81 -3.86 -7.22
CA ALA A 225 -6.31 -4.71 -6.13
C ALA A 225 -6.99 -6.00 -6.62
N PRO A 226 -7.94 -5.97 -7.59
CA PRO A 226 -8.54 -7.19 -8.09
C PRO A 226 -7.54 -8.08 -8.84
N ILE A 227 -6.49 -7.48 -9.42
CA ILE A 227 -5.45 -8.23 -10.12
C ILE A 227 -4.56 -8.97 -9.11
N HIS A 228 -4.30 -8.38 -7.94
CA HIS A 228 -3.44 -8.97 -6.92
C HIS A 228 -4.18 -9.97 -6.02
N GLN A 229 -5.36 -9.60 -5.49
CA GLN A 229 -6.11 -10.38 -4.50
C GLN A 229 -7.43 -10.99 -5.03
N GLY A 230 -7.74 -10.76 -6.32
CA GLY A 230 -8.97 -11.26 -6.96
C GLY A 230 -10.21 -10.43 -6.68
N HIS A 231 -11.31 -10.78 -7.36
CA HIS A 231 -12.61 -10.11 -7.21
C HIS A 231 -13.45 -10.67 -6.05
N LYS A 232 -13.15 -11.91 -5.60
CA LYS A 232 -13.89 -12.56 -4.52
C LYS A 232 -13.52 -11.91 -3.19
N PHE A 233 -14.48 -11.19 -2.61
CA PHE A 233 -14.32 -10.61 -1.28
C PHE A 233 -14.33 -11.71 -0.21
N ARG A 234 -13.32 -11.75 0.63
CA ARG A 234 -13.15 -12.64 1.78
C ARG A 234 -12.88 -11.77 3.00
N GLU A 235 -13.57 -12.00 4.09
CA GLU A 235 -13.42 -11.23 5.32
C GLU A 235 -13.24 -12.14 6.54
N ARG A 236 -12.43 -11.73 7.47
CA ARG A 236 -12.23 -12.42 8.74
C ARG A 236 -13.37 -12.12 9.69
N SER A 237 -13.67 -13.03 10.60
CA SER A 237 -14.74 -12.85 11.56
C SER A 237 -14.45 -11.69 12.54
N ALA A 238 -15.51 -11.03 13.03
CA ALA A 238 -15.40 -9.97 14.02
C ALA A 238 -14.57 -10.40 15.23
N LYS A 239 -14.87 -11.61 15.74
CA LYS A 239 -14.15 -12.18 16.89
C LYS A 239 -12.65 -12.35 16.61
N ALA A 240 -12.28 -12.93 15.47
CA ALA A 240 -10.86 -13.17 15.13
C ALA A 240 -10.08 -11.84 15.01
N LEU A 241 -10.70 -10.81 14.41
CA LEU A 241 -10.09 -9.48 14.29
C LEU A 241 -9.87 -8.83 15.66
N VAL A 242 -10.88 -8.88 16.53
CA VAL A 242 -10.78 -8.25 17.86
C VAL A 242 -9.84 -9.04 18.77
N ASP A 243 -9.81 -10.37 18.67
CA ASP A 243 -8.82 -11.21 19.39
C ASP A 243 -7.37 -10.82 19.00
N GLU A 244 -7.12 -10.57 17.71
CA GLU A 244 -5.79 -10.14 17.24
C GLU A 244 -5.44 -8.74 17.74
N ILE A 245 -6.37 -7.77 17.64
CA ILE A 245 -6.18 -6.41 18.16
C ILE A 245 -5.90 -6.44 19.68
N GLU A 246 -6.71 -7.18 20.44
CA GLU A 246 -6.56 -7.29 21.90
C GLU A 246 -5.21 -7.91 22.27
N ARG A 247 -4.76 -8.92 21.55
CA ARG A 247 -3.46 -9.56 21.76
C ARG A 247 -2.31 -8.58 21.45
N CYS A 248 -2.34 -7.90 20.29
CA CYS A 248 -1.35 -6.87 19.98
C CYS A 248 -1.32 -5.77 21.04
N HIS A 249 -2.49 -5.35 21.53
CA HIS A 249 -2.56 -4.34 22.59
C HIS A 249 -1.93 -4.83 23.89
N ARG A 250 -2.25 -6.05 24.33
CA ARG A 250 -1.76 -6.60 25.60
C ARG A 250 -0.28 -6.99 25.57
N GLU A 251 0.16 -7.63 24.49
CA GLU A 251 1.51 -8.19 24.41
C GLU A 251 2.55 -7.18 23.92
N LEU A 252 2.15 -6.25 23.03
CA LEU A 252 3.05 -5.32 22.36
C LEU A 252 2.83 -3.85 22.77
N GLY A 253 1.82 -3.57 23.60
CA GLY A 253 1.50 -2.22 24.07
C GLY A 253 0.99 -1.28 22.99
N VAL A 254 0.52 -1.80 21.84
CA VAL A 254 0.03 -0.99 20.74
C VAL A 254 -1.45 -0.67 20.91
N ASP A 255 -1.79 0.60 20.80
CA ASP A 255 -3.17 1.10 20.93
C ASP A 255 -3.70 1.79 19.66
N PHE A 256 -2.92 1.75 18.56
CA PHE A 256 -3.28 2.37 17.29
C PHE A 256 -3.11 1.38 16.14
N PHE A 257 -4.14 1.20 15.30
CA PHE A 257 -4.17 0.16 14.28
C PHE A 257 -4.56 0.69 12.91
N TYR A 258 -3.87 0.21 11.88
CA TYR A 258 -4.34 0.32 10.51
C TYR A 258 -5.15 -0.92 10.15
N LEU A 259 -6.45 -0.78 10.03
CA LEU A 259 -7.29 -1.85 9.51
C LEU A 259 -7.06 -1.96 8.00
N TRP A 260 -6.34 -3.02 7.63
CA TRP A 260 -5.94 -3.25 6.26
C TRP A 260 -7.02 -4.03 5.50
N GLY A 261 -7.34 -3.53 4.32
CA GLY A 261 -8.30 -4.09 3.37
C GLY A 261 -8.56 -3.06 2.28
N ASP A 262 -8.95 -3.50 1.09
CA ASP A 262 -9.21 -2.57 -0.01
C ASP A 262 -10.41 -1.67 0.26
N THR A 263 -11.39 -2.18 1.00
CA THR A 263 -12.55 -1.43 1.50
C THR A 263 -13.04 -2.11 2.77
N VAL A 264 -12.60 -1.63 3.94
CA VAL A 264 -12.90 -2.30 5.22
C VAL A 264 -14.39 -2.31 5.56
N THR A 265 -15.15 -1.35 5.05
CA THR A 265 -16.60 -1.21 5.28
C THR A 265 -17.46 -1.84 4.20
N LEU A 266 -16.91 -2.69 3.32
CA LEU A 266 -17.66 -3.24 2.18
C LEU A 266 -18.90 -4.03 2.62
N ASN A 267 -18.75 -4.89 3.62
CA ASN A 267 -19.86 -5.57 4.27
C ASN A 267 -20.24 -4.84 5.56
N VAL A 268 -21.15 -3.88 5.45
CA VAL A 268 -21.61 -3.04 6.57
C VAL A 268 -22.11 -3.88 7.75
N LYS A 269 -22.81 -5.00 7.50
CA LYS A 269 -23.33 -5.87 8.55
C LYS A 269 -22.22 -6.55 9.36
N SER A 270 -21.25 -7.14 8.67
CA SER A 270 -20.10 -7.81 9.31
C SER A 270 -19.21 -6.80 10.03
N PHE A 271 -18.96 -5.66 9.40
CA PHE A 271 -18.16 -4.60 10.02
C PHE A 271 -18.86 -3.94 11.23
N SER A 272 -20.20 -3.90 11.25
CA SER A 272 -20.96 -3.50 12.44
C SER A 272 -20.74 -4.49 13.59
N ALA A 273 -20.73 -5.79 13.32
CA ALA A 273 -20.46 -6.81 14.34
C ALA A 273 -19.04 -6.67 14.91
N PHE A 274 -18.05 -6.35 14.07
CA PHE A 274 -16.68 -6.01 14.52
C PHE A 274 -16.66 -4.80 15.45
N CYS A 275 -17.39 -3.73 15.09
CA CYS A 275 -17.51 -2.54 15.96
C CYS A 275 -18.18 -2.87 17.29
N ASP A 276 -19.26 -3.67 17.28
CA ASP A 276 -19.97 -4.06 18.49
C ASP A 276 -19.10 -4.92 19.42
N GLU A 277 -18.27 -5.80 18.86
CA GLU A 277 -17.29 -6.60 19.63
C GLU A 277 -16.21 -5.71 20.26
N LEU A 278 -15.65 -4.74 19.53
CA LEU A 278 -14.69 -3.77 20.10
C LEU A 278 -15.30 -2.97 21.23
N ILE A 279 -16.53 -2.48 21.06
CA ILE A 279 -17.25 -1.71 22.07
C ILE A 279 -17.53 -2.58 23.31
N ALA A 280 -17.95 -3.83 23.12
CA ALA A 280 -18.24 -4.76 24.21
C ALA A 280 -17.00 -5.08 25.06
N ARG A 281 -15.82 -5.23 24.42
CA ARG A 281 -14.55 -5.45 25.14
C ARG A 281 -13.95 -4.18 25.74
N ASN A 282 -14.50 -3.01 25.42
CA ASN A 282 -14.04 -1.71 25.90
C ASN A 282 -12.49 -1.51 25.77
N LEU A 283 -11.93 -1.90 24.63
CA LEU A 283 -10.50 -1.78 24.39
C LEU A 283 -10.12 -0.30 24.14
N PRO A 284 -9.09 0.23 24.83
CA PRO A 284 -8.66 1.63 24.70
C PRO A 284 -7.82 1.83 23.43
N ILE A 285 -8.37 1.47 22.27
CA ILE A 285 -7.65 1.52 21.00
C ILE A 285 -8.27 2.52 20.03
N GLN A 286 -7.48 2.97 19.08
CA GLN A 286 -7.95 3.71 17.91
C GLN A 286 -7.51 3.03 16.63
N TRP A 287 -8.26 3.25 15.57
CA TRP A 287 -7.93 2.68 14.27
C TRP A 287 -8.29 3.63 13.11
N PHE A 288 -7.64 3.37 11.98
CA PHE A 288 -7.93 4.03 10.70
C PHE A 288 -7.96 2.98 9.58
N GLY A 289 -8.54 3.32 8.43
CA GLY A 289 -8.66 2.39 7.30
C GLY A 289 -9.17 3.05 6.03
N ASN A 290 -9.25 2.25 4.94
CA ASN A 290 -9.80 2.69 3.68
C ASN A 290 -11.27 2.29 3.57
N ALA A 291 -12.12 3.19 3.10
CA ALA A 291 -13.54 2.95 2.90
C ALA A 291 -14.05 3.49 1.56
N ARG A 292 -15.23 3.06 1.15
CA ARG A 292 -15.97 3.71 0.06
C ARG A 292 -17.09 4.59 0.62
N ALA A 293 -17.31 5.72 -0.01
CA ALA A 293 -18.29 6.69 0.45
C ALA A 293 -19.73 6.14 0.45
N ASP A 294 -20.09 5.26 -0.49
CA ASP A 294 -21.42 4.64 -0.56
C ASP A 294 -21.73 3.72 0.64
N ASN A 295 -20.72 3.24 1.36
CA ASN A 295 -20.91 2.46 2.60
C ASN A 295 -21.10 3.35 3.85
N LEU A 296 -20.92 4.67 3.74
CA LEU A 296 -20.93 5.62 4.86
C LEU A 296 -22.12 6.58 4.84
N THR A 297 -23.17 6.22 4.11
CA THR A 297 -24.38 7.06 3.95
C THR A 297 -25.34 6.94 5.13
N ASP A 298 -25.25 5.88 5.93
CA ASP A 298 -26.05 5.74 7.18
C ASP A 298 -25.32 6.42 8.37
N PRO A 299 -25.87 7.51 8.93
CA PRO A 299 -25.25 8.19 10.06
C PRO A 299 -25.22 7.34 11.34
N ALA A 300 -26.11 6.35 11.50
CA ALA A 300 -26.09 5.46 12.65
C ALA A 300 -24.88 4.52 12.58
N PHE A 301 -24.58 3.99 11.40
CA PHE A 301 -23.38 3.19 11.18
C PHE A 301 -22.11 4.02 11.41
N VAL A 302 -22.03 5.24 10.89
CA VAL A 302 -20.85 6.09 11.06
C VAL A 302 -20.62 6.45 12.54
N ARG A 303 -21.68 6.76 13.31
CA ARG A 303 -21.55 6.93 14.77
C ARG A 303 -21.06 5.67 15.49
N ARG A 304 -21.48 4.47 15.04
CA ARG A 304 -20.99 3.19 15.57
C ARG A 304 -19.49 3.04 15.33
N LEU A 305 -18.97 3.36 14.12
CA LEU A 305 -17.55 3.38 13.84
C LEU A 305 -16.79 4.25 14.84
N ARG A 306 -17.29 5.48 15.11
CA ARG A 306 -16.66 6.38 16.08
C ARG A 306 -16.59 5.78 17.48
N ARG A 307 -17.68 5.19 17.95
CA ARG A 307 -17.74 4.52 19.26
C ARG A 307 -16.76 3.33 19.35
N ALA A 308 -16.54 2.64 18.25
CA ALA A 308 -15.58 1.54 18.14
C ALA A 308 -14.12 2.00 17.96
N GLY A 309 -13.79 3.27 18.18
CA GLY A 309 -12.44 3.79 18.11
C GLY A 309 -11.96 4.26 16.73
N CYS A 310 -12.84 4.38 15.73
CA CYS A 310 -12.47 4.92 14.43
C CYS A 310 -11.94 6.35 14.57
N TRP A 311 -10.67 6.55 14.22
CA TRP A 311 -10.02 7.85 14.24
C TRP A 311 -10.10 8.55 12.88
N MET A 312 -9.89 7.79 11.77
CA MET A 312 -9.87 8.34 10.41
C MET A 312 -10.32 7.31 9.39
N LEU A 313 -11.03 7.76 8.36
CA LEU A 313 -11.29 6.96 7.15
C LEU A 313 -10.78 7.68 5.90
N ALA A 314 -10.11 6.92 5.04
CA ALA A 314 -9.61 7.39 3.76
C ALA A 314 -10.55 6.93 2.63
N LEU A 315 -10.99 7.88 1.78
CA LEU A 315 -11.97 7.66 0.73
C LEU A 315 -11.43 8.07 -0.63
N GLY A 316 -11.54 7.18 -1.61
CA GLY A 316 -11.30 7.51 -3.02
C GLY A 316 -12.48 8.28 -3.61
N VAL A 317 -12.32 9.57 -3.84
CA VAL A 317 -13.27 10.45 -4.55
C VAL A 317 -12.95 10.49 -6.04
N GLU A 318 -11.69 10.54 -6.35
CA GLU A 318 -10.96 10.54 -7.62
C GLU A 318 -11.15 11.84 -8.42
N THR A 319 -12.37 12.18 -8.84
CA THR A 319 -12.67 13.37 -9.63
C THR A 319 -14.09 13.87 -9.37
N GLU A 320 -14.34 15.15 -9.65
CA GLU A 320 -15.68 15.73 -9.67
C GLU A 320 -16.42 15.37 -10.95
N SER A 321 -15.72 15.25 -12.09
CA SER A 321 -16.34 14.93 -13.37
C SER A 321 -17.05 13.58 -13.37
N GLU A 322 -18.35 13.59 -13.67
CA GLU A 322 -19.16 12.36 -13.74
C GLU A 322 -18.74 11.51 -14.95
N GLU A 323 -18.37 12.16 -16.07
CA GLU A 323 -17.90 11.48 -17.27
C GLU A 323 -16.62 10.72 -16.97
N VAL A 324 -15.64 11.36 -16.34
CA VAL A 324 -14.38 10.72 -15.96
C VAL A 324 -14.58 9.61 -14.94
N ARG A 325 -15.49 9.79 -13.95
CA ARG A 325 -15.83 8.71 -13.02
C ARG A 325 -16.47 7.49 -13.69
N LYS A 326 -17.28 7.70 -14.72
CA LYS A 326 -17.84 6.61 -15.54
C LYS A 326 -16.75 5.88 -16.31
N GLU A 327 -15.82 6.61 -16.91
CA GLU A 327 -14.65 6.04 -17.60
C GLU A 327 -13.75 5.24 -16.64
N MET A 328 -13.53 5.74 -15.42
CA MET A 328 -12.81 5.04 -14.35
C MET A 328 -13.54 3.79 -13.81
N VAL A 329 -14.77 3.52 -14.28
CA VAL A 329 -15.65 2.46 -13.76
C VAL A 329 -15.84 2.55 -12.23
N LYS A 330 -15.69 3.75 -11.65
CA LYS A 330 -15.74 3.95 -10.20
C LYS A 330 -17.16 3.79 -9.64
N ARG A 331 -18.22 4.04 -10.42
CA ARG A 331 -19.64 3.88 -10.06
C ARG A 331 -19.98 4.43 -8.67
N LEU A 332 -19.60 5.69 -8.42
CA LEU A 332 -19.83 6.36 -7.17
C LEU A 332 -20.55 7.69 -7.40
N GLU A 333 -21.71 7.87 -6.78
CA GLU A 333 -22.56 9.04 -6.97
C GLU A 333 -22.08 10.22 -6.12
N ARG A 334 -22.10 11.43 -6.70
CA ARG A 334 -21.72 12.67 -6.01
C ARG A 334 -22.45 12.88 -4.68
N GLN A 335 -23.76 12.66 -4.66
CA GLN A 335 -24.58 12.82 -3.46
C GLN A 335 -24.14 11.88 -2.31
N LYS A 336 -23.78 10.63 -2.64
CA LYS A 336 -23.29 9.67 -1.64
C LYS A 336 -21.92 10.07 -1.09
N ILE A 337 -21.05 10.65 -1.94
CA ILE A 337 -19.77 11.21 -1.49
C ILE A 337 -20.01 12.35 -0.49
N GLN A 338 -20.83 13.33 -0.85
CA GLN A 338 -21.14 14.48 0.02
C GLN A 338 -21.73 14.03 1.37
N LEU A 339 -22.67 13.07 1.33
CA LEU A 339 -23.30 12.55 2.54
C LEU A 339 -22.28 11.81 3.44
N ALA A 340 -21.40 11.03 2.85
CA ALA A 340 -20.34 10.33 3.60
C ALA A 340 -19.41 11.31 4.34
N PHE A 341 -18.91 12.34 3.66
CA PHE A 341 -18.04 13.34 4.31
C PHE A 341 -18.79 14.14 5.40
N ARG A 342 -20.07 14.46 5.19
CA ARG A 342 -20.91 15.08 6.23
C ARG A 342 -21.06 14.15 7.44
N ASN A 343 -21.42 12.90 7.24
CA ASN A 343 -21.60 11.93 8.32
C ASN A 343 -20.30 11.70 9.12
N LEU A 344 -19.13 11.65 8.45
CA LEU A 344 -17.82 11.53 9.12
C LEU A 344 -17.56 12.75 10.01
N ARG A 345 -17.78 13.96 9.48
CA ARG A 345 -17.61 15.21 10.23
C ARG A 345 -18.53 15.27 11.44
N ASP A 346 -19.82 14.97 11.26
CA ASP A 346 -20.83 14.99 12.32
C ASP A 346 -20.52 13.96 13.43
N ALA A 347 -19.90 12.85 13.09
CA ALA A 347 -19.46 11.83 14.03
C ALA A 347 -18.09 12.13 14.68
N GLY A 348 -17.37 13.17 14.24
CA GLY A 348 -16.01 13.47 14.72
C GLY A 348 -14.95 12.45 14.28
N ILE A 349 -15.15 11.81 13.12
CA ILE A 349 -14.16 10.94 12.48
C ILE A 349 -13.39 11.77 11.45
N LYS A 350 -12.07 11.77 11.52
CA LYS A 350 -11.25 12.46 10.52
C LYS A 350 -11.44 11.81 9.15
N SER A 351 -11.43 12.63 8.11
CA SER A 351 -11.61 12.17 6.73
C SER A 351 -10.38 12.50 5.88
N PHE A 352 -9.99 11.53 5.03
CA PHE A 352 -8.94 11.71 4.06
C PHE A 352 -9.51 11.46 2.66
N ALA A 353 -9.37 12.40 1.74
CA ALA A 353 -9.86 12.29 0.37
C ALA A 353 -8.71 12.09 -0.62
N PHE A 354 -8.87 11.13 -1.54
CA PHE A 354 -7.95 10.93 -2.66
C PHE A 354 -8.57 11.44 -3.96
N PHE A 355 -7.76 12.15 -4.76
CA PHE A 355 -8.12 12.68 -6.07
C PHE A 355 -7.06 12.31 -7.11
N ILE A 356 -7.49 11.94 -8.31
CA ILE A 356 -6.64 11.59 -9.46
C ILE A 356 -6.77 12.69 -10.50
N PHE A 357 -5.64 13.20 -10.98
CA PHE A 357 -5.54 14.25 -11.98
C PHE A 357 -4.86 13.75 -13.26
N GLY A 358 -5.27 14.28 -14.39
CA GLY A 358 -4.71 13.91 -15.69
C GLY A 358 -5.17 12.53 -16.18
N TYR A 359 -6.30 12.02 -15.70
CA TYR A 359 -6.92 10.82 -16.25
C TYR A 359 -7.31 11.06 -17.72
N PRO A 360 -7.23 10.05 -18.62
CA PRO A 360 -7.67 10.20 -20.00
C PRO A 360 -9.09 10.78 -20.10
N GLY A 361 -9.26 11.86 -20.86
CA GLY A 361 -10.51 12.60 -20.95
C GLY A 361 -10.63 13.80 -19.99
N GLU A 362 -9.72 13.97 -19.02
CA GLU A 362 -9.69 15.19 -18.22
C GLU A 362 -9.12 16.39 -18.97
N THR A 363 -9.46 17.57 -18.46
CA THR A 363 -8.97 18.87 -18.92
C THR A 363 -8.47 19.68 -17.73
N VAL A 364 -7.73 20.77 -17.99
CA VAL A 364 -7.33 21.72 -16.93
C VAL A 364 -8.56 22.26 -16.19
N ALA A 365 -9.66 22.48 -16.91
CA ALA A 365 -10.90 22.97 -16.32
C ALA A 365 -11.57 21.92 -15.39
N SER A 366 -11.63 20.64 -15.78
CA SER A 366 -12.20 19.58 -14.94
C SER A 366 -11.36 19.32 -13.69
N MET A 367 -10.03 19.37 -13.82
CA MET A 367 -9.14 19.31 -12.64
C MET A 367 -9.37 20.48 -11.67
N ALA A 368 -9.59 21.70 -12.19
CA ALA A 368 -9.92 22.85 -11.36
C ALA A 368 -11.27 22.70 -10.65
N GLN A 369 -12.30 22.17 -11.34
CA GLN A 369 -13.59 21.82 -10.73
C GLN A 369 -13.44 20.76 -9.61
N THR A 370 -12.58 19.78 -9.80
CA THR A 370 -12.26 18.78 -8.77
C THR A 370 -11.62 19.42 -7.52
N VAL A 371 -10.81 20.49 -7.68
CA VAL A 371 -10.29 21.25 -6.52
C VAL A 371 -11.41 21.95 -5.75
N GLU A 372 -12.32 22.63 -6.45
CA GLU A 372 -13.46 23.29 -5.79
C GLU A 372 -14.37 22.27 -5.10
N TYR A 373 -14.55 21.09 -5.72
CA TYR A 373 -15.28 20.00 -5.07
C TYR A 373 -14.56 19.45 -3.83
N ALA A 374 -13.26 19.32 -3.86
CA ALA A 374 -12.48 18.97 -2.67
C ALA A 374 -12.67 19.99 -1.54
N ILE A 375 -12.76 21.30 -1.89
CA ILE A 375 -13.03 22.37 -0.93
C ILE A 375 -14.45 22.28 -0.39
N GLU A 376 -15.44 21.95 -1.23
CA GLU A 376 -16.84 21.74 -0.81
C GLU A 376 -16.98 20.55 0.16
N LEU A 377 -16.33 19.42 -0.16
CA LEU A 377 -16.32 18.24 0.72
C LEU A 377 -15.64 18.52 2.06
N ASP A 378 -14.64 19.40 2.04
CA ASP A 378 -13.87 19.87 3.20
C ASP A 378 -13.35 18.74 4.10
N PRO A 379 -12.59 17.74 3.55
CA PRO A 379 -11.95 16.71 4.34
C PRO A 379 -10.85 17.29 5.25
N ASP A 380 -10.48 16.53 6.29
CA ASP A 380 -9.34 16.90 7.15
C ASP A 380 -8.01 16.78 6.41
N PHE A 381 -7.91 15.82 5.49
CA PHE A 381 -6.74 15.64 4.62
C PHE A 381 -7.17 15.38 3.18
N ALA A 382 -6.38 15.86 2.24
CA ALA A 382 -6.58 15.61 0.82
C ALA A 382 -5.26 15.29 0.13
N ASN A 383 -5.28 14.33 -0.79
CA ASN A 383 -4.15 14.08 -1.68
C ASN A 383 -4.60 14.15 -3.13
N PHE A 384 -3.80 14.82 -3.95
CA PHE A 384 -4.00 14.96 -5.39
C PHE A 384 -2.83 14.25 -6.07
N TYR A 385 -3.14 13.22 -6.84
CA TYR A 385 -2.16 12.36 -7.50
C TYR A 385 -2.31 12.43 -9.03
N PRO A 386 -1.24 12.31 -9.80
CA PRO A 386 -1.36 12.06 -11.22
C PRO A 386 -1.95 10.68 -11.48
N ALA A 387 -2.66 10.51 -12.60
CA ALA A 387 -3.07 9.21 -13.08
C ALA A 387 -1.84 8.36 -13.43
N VAL A 388 -1.69 7.23 -12.76
CA VAL A 388 -0.59 6.28 -13.01
C VAL A 388 -1.15 5.03 -13.67
N PRO A 389 -0.83 4.78 -14.94
CA PRO A 389 -1.26 3.58 -15.65
C PRO A 389 -0.38 2.39 -15.26
N TYR A 390 -0.71 1.71 -14.16
CA TYR A 390 0.04 0.53 -13.73
C TYR A 390 -0.13 -0.62 -14.73
N PRO A 391 0.96 -1.32 -15.13
CA PRO A 391 0.89 -2.47 -16.04
C PRO A 391 -0.12 -3.51 -15.55
N GLY A 392 -0.86 -4.10 -16.49
CA GLY A 392 -1.90 -5.09 -16.23
C GLY A 392 -3.25 -4.51 -15.82
N THR A 393 -3.38 -3.20 -15.62
CA THR A 393 -4.67 -2.53 -15.40
C THR A 393 -5.36 -2.18 -16.73
N ALA A 394 -6.70 -2.09 -16.72
CA ALA A 394 -7.45 -1.69 -17.91
C ALA A 394 -7.10 -0.25 -18.36
N LEU A 395 -6.74 0.63 -17.42
CA LEU A 395 -6.21 1.96 -17.72
C LEU A 395 -4.90 1.88 -18.53
N TYR A 396 -3.98 0.99 -18.15
CA TYR A 396 -2.72 0.79 -18.86
C TYR A 396 -2.98 0.37 -20.32
N ASP A 397 -3.83 -0.65 -20.50
CA ASP A 397 -4.20 -1.14 -21.82
C ASP A 397 -4.93 -0.07 -22.66
N LYS A 398 -5.79 0.74 -22.04
CA LYS A 398 -6.44 1.90 -22.69
C LYS A 398 -5.39 2.89 -23.16
N CYS A 399 -4.45 3.26 -22.29
CA CYS A 399 -3.41 4.25 -22.66
C CYS A 399 -2.51 3.78 -23.81
N LEU A 400 -2.19 2.47 -23.86
CA LEU A 400 -1.46 1.89 -24.99
C LEU A 400 -2.27 1.95 -26.30
N ARG A 401 -3.53 1.52 -26.27
CA ARG A 401 -4.40 1.52 -27.46
C ARG A 401 -4.65 2.90 -28.02
N GLU A 402 -4.75 3.90 -27.16
CA GLU A 402 -5.02 5.28 -27.54
C GLU A 402 -3.73 6.07 -27.85
N GLY A 403 -2.55 5.44 -27.76
CA GLY A 403 -1.26 6.09 -28.03
C GLY A 403 -0.87 7.12 -26.97
N LEU A 404 -1.51 7.11 -25.79
CA LEU A 404 -1.18 8.01 -24.68
C LEU A 404 0.07 7.56 -23.91
N LEU A 405 0.46 6.31 -24.05
CA LEU A 405 1.64 5.69 -23.48
C LEU A 405 2.28 4.78 -24.53
N SER A 406 3.60 4.80 -24.66
CA SER A 406 4.35 3.86 -25.53
C SER A 406 5.07 2.82 -24.66
N PRO A 407 5.02 1.52 -24.99
CA PRO A 407 5.76 0.49 -24.27
C PRO A 407 7.26 0.76 -24.19
N GLU A 408 7.85 1.34 -25.25
CA GLU A 408 9.28 1.65 -25.31
C GLU A 408 9.66 2.81 -24.36
N THR A 409 8.71 3.70 -24.05
CA THR A 409 8.93 4.86 -23.18
C THR A 409 8.32 4.68 -21.80
N ALA A 410 7.64 3.56 -21.53
CA ALA A 410 7.04 3.23 -20.26
C ALA A 410 8.13 2.89 -19.22
N ASP A 411 8.68 3.91 -18.59
CA ASP A 411 9.68 3.78 -17.53
C ASP A 411 8.97 3.36 -16.22
N TRP A 412 9.09 2.10 -15.86
CA TRP A 412 8.45 1.57 -14.64
C TRP A 412 8.91 2.31 -13.39
N SER A 413 10.16 2.77 -13.33
CA SER A 413 10.67 3.50 -12.16
C SER A 413 9.97 4.84 -11.91
N LYS A 414 9.29 5.36 -12.92
CA LYS A 414 8.48 6.59 -12.86
C LYS A 414 6.98 6.34 -12.70
N MET A 415 6.53 5.08 -12.64
CA MET A 415 5.13 4.75 -12.38
C MET A 415 4.79 4.90 -10.89
N GLU A 416 4.91 6.14 -10.42
CA GLU A 416 4.60 6.57 -9.05
C GLU A 416 4.10 8.02 -9.06
N TYR A 417 3.63 8.51 -7.93
CA TYR A 417 2.89 9.76 -7.82
C TYR A 417 3.68 11.07 -8.03
N SER A 418 4.99 11.00 -8.29
CA SER A 418 5.81 12.17 -8.58
C SER A 418 5.94 12.47 -10.08
N TYR A 419 5.41 11.61 -10.93
CA TYR A 419 5.54 11.71 -12.39
C TYR A 419 4.19 11.54 -13.08
N TYR A 420 4.00 12.26 -14.19
CA TYR A 420 2.89 12.05 -15.11
C TYR A 420 3.43 11.56 -16.45
N LEU A 421 3.03 10.37 -16.87
CA LEU A 421 3.64 9.68 -18.01
C LEU A 421 2.80 9.74 -19.29
N LEU A 422 1.53 10.14 -19.20
CA LEU A 422 0.63 10.14 -20.36
C LEU A 422 0.88 11.35 -21.25
N LYS A 423 0.68 11.17 -22.57
CA LYS A 423 0.89 12.21 -23.60
C LYS A 423 -0.27 12.18 -24.60
N GLY A 424 -0.44 13.27 -25.33
CA GLY A 424 -1.32 13.28 -26.52
C GLY A 424 -2.80 13.62 -26.28
N ASN A 425 -3.21 13.88 -25.03
CA ASN A 425 -4.58 14.28 -24.68
C ASN A 425 -4.74 15.77 -24.34
N GLY A 426 -3.79 16.62 -24.78
CA GLY A 426 -3.76 18.04 -24.43
C GLY A 426 -3.22 18.32 -23.02
N LEU A 427 -2.79 17.29 -22.30
CA LEU A 427 -2.12 17.38 -21.01
C LEU A 427 -0.70 16.82 -21.15
N ASP A 428 0.22 17.40 -20.41
CA ASP A 428 1.60 16.94 -20.24
C ASP A 428 1.99 16.92 -18.77
N GLU A 429 3.21 16.46 -18.48
CA GLU A 429 3.72 16.37 -17.11
C GLU A 429 3.72 17.76 -16.43
N GLN A 430 4.13 18.81 -17.13
CA GLN A 430 4.19 20.15 -16.55
C GLN A 430 2.79 20.63 -16.15
N ILE A 431 1.82 20.54 -17.08
CA ILE A 431 0.44 20.99 -16.85
C ILE A 431 -0.19 20.24 -15.65
N VAL A 432 -0.07 18.91 -15.62
CA VAL A 432 -0.70 18.10 -14.58
C VAL A 432 -0.02 18.31 -13.22
N MET A 433 1.32 18.33 -13.16
CA MET A 433 2.03 18.55 -11.92
C MET A 433 1.85 19.98 -11.37
N GLU A 434 1.75 20.99 -12.24
CA GLU A 434 1.37 22.34 -11.83
C GLU A 434 -0.07 22.42 -11.31
N ALA A 435 -1.02 21.71 -11.93
CA ALA A 435 -2.40 21.61 -11.45
C ALA A 435 -2.45 20.95 -10.05
N ILE A 436 -1.69 19.86 -9.82
CA ILE A 436 -1.58 19.21 -8.51
C ILE A 436 -1.00 20.16 -7.45
N ASN A 437 0.07 20.87 -7.78
CA ASN A 437 0.69 21.84 -6.85
C ASN A 437 -0.24 23.01 -6.54
N ARG A 438 -0.98 23.48 -7.54
CA ARG A 438 -2.02 24.51 -7.37
C ARG A 438 -3.16 24.01 -6.50
N ALA A 439 -3.62 22.76 -6.72
CA ALA A 439 -4.65 22.11 -5.92
C ALA A 439 -4.25 22.03 -4.44
N LYS A 440 -3.04 21.55 -4.15
CA LYS A 440 -2.49 21.48 -2.79
C LYS A 440 -2.48 22.87 -2.12
N ARG A 441 -1.94 23.88 -2.79
CA ARG A 441 -1.95 25.25 -2.27
C ARG A 441 -3.36 25.78 -2.05
N ARG A 442 -4.25 25.64 -3.04
CA ARG A 442 -5.63 26.11 -2.98
C ARG A 442 -6.41 25.43 -1.85
N PHE A 443 -6.16 24.15 -1.61
CA PHE A 443 -6.84 23.39 -0.56
C PHE A 443 -6.27 23.70 0.83
N PHE A 444 -4.96 23.59 1.06
CA PHE A 444 -4.36 23.64 2.39
C PHE A 444 -4.11 25.07 2.92
N LEU A 445 -3.95 26.07 2.05
CA LEU A 445 -3.69 27.46 2.48
C LEU A 445 -4.96 28.28 2.66
N ARG A 446 -6.15 27.67 2.66
CA ARG A 446 -7.41 28.37 2.95
C ARG A 446 -7.44 28.85 4.40
N PRO A 447 -7.85 30.11 4.68
CA PRO A 447 -7.94 30.61 6.05
C PRO A 447 -8.81 29.72 6.95
N ALA A 448 -9.96 29.23 6.46
CA ALA A 448 -10.85 28.34 7.21
C ALA A 448 -10.17 26.99 7.55
N TYR A 449 -9.38 26.43 6.61
CA TYR A 449 -8.63 25.20 6.85
C TYR A 449 -7.54 25.41 7.92
N LEU A 450 -6.74 26.47 7.78
CA LEU A 450 -5.67 26.81 8.72
C LEU A 450 -6.21 27.09 10.13
N ALA A 451 -7.33 27.80 10.24
CA ALA A 451 -8.00 28.04 11.52
C ALA A 451 -8.47 26.75 12.19
N ARG A 452 -9.09 25.83 11.42
CA ARG A 452 -9.59 24.55 11.95
C ARG A 452 -8.45 23.63 12.40
N HIS A 453 -7.33 23.64 11.70
CA HIS A 453 -6.16 22.77 11.96
C HIS A 453 -5.02 23.48 12.69
N ALA A 454 -5.26 24.67 13.27
CA ALA A 454 -4.22 25.46 13.95
C ALA A 454 -3.48 24.68 15.05
N GLY A 455 -4.20 23.85 15.80
CA GLY A 455 -3.61 23.00 16.84
C GLY A 455 -2.69 21.91 16.26
N ASP A 456 -3.11 21.24 15.18
CA ASP A 456 -2.30 20.21 14.50
C ASP A 456 -1.05 20.83 13.88
N VAL A 457 -1.18 22.01 13.25
CA VAL A 457 -0.06 22.78 12.68
C VAL A 457 0.92 23.21 13.76
N ALA A 458 0.43 23.75 14.88
CA ALA A 458 1.27 24.15 16.01
C ALA A 458 2.02 22.96 16.62
N LYS A 459 1.32 21.83 16.81
CA LYS A 459 1.94 20.59 17.30
C LYS A 459 3.05 20.12 16.35
N LEU A 460 2.80 20.08 15.05
CA LEU A 460 3.80 19.68 14.06
C LEU A 460 5.00 20.63 14.06
N ALA A 461 4.76 21.94 14.13
CA ALA A 461 5.82 22.95 14.16
C ALA A 461 6.69 22.87 15.43
N THR A 462 6.13 22.47 16.57
CA THR A 462 6.86 22.39 17.84
C THR A 462 7.57 21.04 18.03
N THR A 463 6.95 19.92 17.59
CA THR A 463 7.49 18.57 17.84
C THR A 463 8.34 18.04 16.68
N LYS A 464 8.03 18.46 15.45
CA LYS A 464 8.69 17.98 14.21
C LYS A 464 8.91 19.15 13.24
N TRP A 465 9.58 20.21 13.70
CA TRP A 465 9.78 21.46 12.95
C TRP A 465 10.38 21.23 11.55
N HIS A 466 11.28 20.26 11.39
CA HIS A 466 11.88 19.88 10.10
C HIS A 466 10.84 19.33 9.12
N VAL A 467 9.86 18.55 9.61
CA VAL A 467 8.73 18.06 8.79
C VAL A 467 7.81 19.21 8.43
N ALA A 468 7.47 20.07 9.42
CA ALA A 468 6.65 21.26 9.19
C ALA A 468 7.29 22.19 8.15
N TRP A 469 8.60 22.44 8.27
CA TRP A 469 9.36 23.24 7.30
C TRP A 469 9.38 22.60 5.90
N HIS A 470 9.59 21.29 5.82
CA HIS A 470 9.61 20.57 4.56
C HIS A 470 8.23 20.59 3.87
N VAL A 471 7.14 20.43 4.62
CA VAL A 471 5.77 20.56 4.10
C VAL A 471 5.52 21.99 3.62
N ALA A 472 5.84 22.99 4.45
CA ALA A 472 5.65 24.40 4.12
C ALA A 472 6.48 24.83 2.90
N SER A 473 7.75 24.45 2.82
CA SER A 473 8.61 24.78 1.71
C SER A 473 8.14 24.17 0.38
N ARG A 474 7.66 22.94 0.40
CA ARG A 474 7.06 22.31 -0.79
C ARG A 474 5.75 22.96 -1.21
N MET A 475 4.91 23.35 -0.27
CA MET A 475 3.65 24.05 -0.57
C MET A 475 3.89 25.46 -1.13
N LEU A 476 4.89 26.17 -0.62
CA LEU A 476 5.16 27.55 -1.00
C LEU A 476 6.07 27.66 -2.23
N LEU A 477 7.12 26.86 -2.31
CA LEU A 477 8.17 26.99 -3.32
C LEU A 477 8.00 26.06 -4.53
N GLY A 478 7.08 25.08 -4.47
CA GLY A 478 6.82 24.19 -5.60
C GLY A 478 8.04 23.33 -6.00
N ALA A 479 8.94 23.02 -5.07
CA ALA A 479 10.18 22.31 -5.35
C ALA A 479 9.93 20.91 -5.89
N LYS A 480 10.70 20.53 -6.94
CA LYS A 480 10.72 19.17 -7.50
C LYS A 480 11.13 18.17 -6.43
N VAL A 481 10.56 16.98 -6.52
CA VAL A 481 10.74 15.85 -5.58
C VAL A 481 12.18 15.29 -5.54
N THR A 482 13.17 15.97 -6.09
CA THR A 482 14.54 15.46 -6.28
C THR A 482 15.47 15.64 -5.08
N ASP A 483 15.07 16.31 -4.02
CA ASP A 483 16.01 16.58 -2.91
C ASP A 483 15.93 15.50 -1.83
N ALA A 484 17.03 14.75 -1.75
CA ALA A 484 17.36 13.90 -0.61
C ALA A 484 17.24 14.70 0.69
N ARG A 485 16.66 14.09 1.72
CA ARG A 485 16.73 14.62 3.09
C ARG A 485 18.18 14.58 3.57
N PRO A 486 18.61 15.55 4.39
CA PRO A 486 19.89 15.45 5.05
C PRO A 486 19.96 14.26 6.00
#